data_2c2e58db899dccf8192f45dc2baefc95
#
_entry.id   2c2e58db899dccf8192f45dc2baefc95
#
_cell.length_a   1.000
_cell.length_b   1.000
_cell.length_c   1.000
_cell.angle_alpha   90.00
_cell.angle_beta   90.00
_cell.angle_gamma   90.00
#
_symmetry.space_group_name_H-M   'P 1'
#
loop_
_entity.id
_entity.type
_entity.pdbx_description
1 polymer ?
#
loop_
_entity_poly.entity_id
_entity_poly.type
_entity_poly.pdbx_seq_one_letter_code
_entity_poly.pdbx_strand_id
1 'polypeptide(L)'
;DLFKQAKEKAPCIIFIDEIDAIGRSRGKGMQMGSNDERENTLNQLLSEMDGFNTDKGVIIMAATNRPDVLDSALLRPGRFDRQILIDKPDLRGRVEVLKVHTRKLKLSDDIDLKLLASQTPGFAGAELANLCNEAALMAARRGKDAVEMEDFQDSIERVIAGLEKKNKLISPREREIVAYHESGHAIVGWYLEHTDPVLKVSIVPRGLAALGYTLQTPLEDRFLMTTEELNDKICALLGGRVAEEIIFGRISTGAQNDLERITNMAFAMVAEYGMSEELGYLSLKDTQNPENSYGFNKKYSEETAQKIDAAVREIIRQNYERTKDFLMEHKDKLEKMAKTLLDKEVLDHNDLKELLGDHPEGKYPEGIFSHEKSITDKNGKQSADLDKQDQTVDSPVDLTDNTDN
;
A
#
# COMPACT_ATOMS: atom_id res chain seq x y z
N ASP A 1 3.42 32.13 -25.68
CA ASP A 1 4.89 32.35 -25.55
C ASP A 1 5.68 31.05 -25.51
N LEU A 2 5.32 30.02 -24.69
CA LEU A 2 6.03 28.75 -24.59
C LEU A 2 6.17 28.04 -25.96
N PHE A 3 5.06 27.87 -26.67
CA PHE A 3 5.04 27.24 -28.00
C PHE A 3 5.81 27.99 -29.06
N LYS A 4 5.85 29.32 -28.99
CA LYS A 4 6.65 30.15 -29.88
C LYS A 4 8.14 29.94 -29.64
N GLN A 5 8.56 29.93 -28.37
CA GLN A 5 9.94 29.65 -27.99
C GLN A 5 10.37 28.23 -28.39
N ALA A 6 9.47 27.24 -28.30
CA ALA A 6 9.75 25.88 -28.73
C ALA A 6 9.97 25.79 -30.25
N LYS A 7 9.18 26.53 -31.05
CA LYS A 7 9.36 26.60 -32.51
C LYS A 7 10.72 27.19 -32.87
N GLU A 8 11.20 28.17 -32.11
CA GLU A 8 12.50 28.83 -32.33
C GLU A 8 13.69 27.94 -31.89
N LYS A 9 13.48 27.05 -30.89
CA LYS A 9 14.51 26.19 -30.32
C LYS A 9 14.43 24.73 -30.76
N ALA A 10 13.67 24.44 -31.80
CA ALA A 10 13.56 23.09 -32.32
C ALA A 10 14.91 22.54 -32.82
N PRO A 11 15.26 21.24 -32.58
CA PRO A 11 14.44 20.24 -31.95
C PRO A 11 14.38 20.35 -30.41
N CYS A 12 13.18 20.22 -29.78
CA CYS A 12 13.02 20.34 -28.34
C CYS A 12 11.82 19.54 -27.84
N ILE A 13 11.75 19.38 -26.52
CA ILE A 13 10.63 18.75 -25.80
C ILE A 13 9.97 19.81 -24.93
N ILE A 14 8.65 19.95 -25.06
CA ILE A 14 7.82 20.69 -24.09
C ILE A 14 7.28 19.69 -23.09
N PHE A 15 7.53 19.91 -21.81
CA PHE A 15 6.96 19.10 -20.74
C PHE A 15 5.99 19.96 -19.92
N ILE A 16 4.74 19.45 -19.76
CA ILE A 16 3.68 20.12 -19.00
C ILE A 16 3.31 19.17 -17.85
N ASP A 17 3.66 19.57 -16.64
CA ASP A 17 3.28 18.82 -15.44
C ASP A 17 1.88 19.24 -14.96
N GLU A 18 1.18 18.33 -14.26
CA GLU A 18 -0.15 18.54 -13.72
C GLU A 18 -1.15 19.11 -14.75
N ILE A 19 -1.18 18.51 -15.94
CA ILE A 19 -2.03 19.03 -17.04
C ILE A 19 -3.52 19.08 -16.69
N ASP A 20 -3.97 18.29 -15.72
CA ASP A 20 -5.34 18.30 -15.20
C ASP A 20 -5.73 19.65 -14.55
N ALA A 21 -4.76 20.48 -14.16
CA ALA A 21 -5.03 21.83 -13.69
C ALA A 21 -5.69 22.73 -14.74
N ILE A 22 -5.36 22.52 -16.02
CA ILE A 22 -5.89 23.28 -17.16
C ILE A 22 -6.75 22.43 -18.11
N GLY A 23 -6.50 21.12 -18.17
CA GLY A 23 -7.09 20.16 -19.11
C GLY A 23 -8.35 19.45 -18.62
N ARG A 24 -8.97 19.90 -17.54
CA ARG A 24 -10.16 19.24 -16.97
C ARG A 24 -11.36 19.35 -17.89
N SER A 25 -12.09 18.23 -18.07
CA SER A 25 -13.33 18.18 -18.83
C SER A 25 -14.40 19.10 -18.22
N ARG A 26 -15.29 19.63 -19.07
CA ARG A 26 -16.41 20.49 -18.69
C ARG A 26 -17.39 19.72 -17.79
N GLY A 27 -17.11 19.67 -16.51
CA GLY A 27 -17.98 19.02 -15.53
C GLY A 27 -19.16 19.89 -15.15
N LYS A 28 -20.29 19.27 -14.91
CA LYS A 28 -21.57 19.88 -14.45
C LYS A 28 -21.47 20.39 -13.00
N GLY A 29 -20.51 21.24 -12.68
CA GLY A 29 -20.37 21.88 -11.38
C GLY A 29 -20.71 23.36 -11.48
N MET A 30 -21.84 23.76 -10.90
CA MET A 30 -22.24 25.16 -10.70
C MET A 30 -21.20 25.92 -9.87
N GLN A 31 -20.22 26.52 -10.51
CA GLN A 31 -19.53 27.70 -9.98
C GLN A 31 -19.26 28.65 -11.13
N MET A 32 -20.16 29.62 -11.28
CA MET A 32 -20.04 30.77 -12.17
C MET A 32 -18.83 31.61 -11.71
N GLY A 33 -17.84 31.77 -12.60
CA GLY A 33 -16.86 32.84 -12.51
C GLY A 33 -15.37 32.46 -12.61
N SER A 34 -14.95 31.23 -12.32
CA SER A 34 -13.53 30.86 -12.41
C SER A 34 -13.18 29.90 -13.57
N ASN A 35 -14.18 29.49 -14.33
CA ASN A 35 -14.01 28.51 -15.42
C ASN A 35 -13.57 29.14 -16.74
N ASP A 36 -13.89 30.42 -16.99
CA ASP A 36 -13.63 31.07 -18.28
C ASP A 36 -12.12 31.19 -18.60
N GLU A 37 -11.28 31.50 -17.63
CA GLU A 37 -9.84 31.59 -17.86
C GLU A 37 -9.20 30.22 -18.15
N ARG A 38 -9.66 29.19 -17.45
CA ARG A 38 -9.16 27.82 -17.68
C ARG A 38 -9.60 27.27 -19.03
N GLU A 39 -10.86 27.51 -19.40
CA GLU A 39 -11.38 27.13 -20.73
C GLU A 39 -10.64 27.85 -21.84
N ASN A 40 -10.36 29.14 -21.68
CA ASN A 40 -9.57 29.91 -22.63
C ASN A 40 -8.15 29.35 -22.76
N THR A 41 -7.52 29.00 -21.63
CA THR A 41 -6.18 28.41 -21.61
C THR A 41 -6.17 27.03 -22.29
N LEU A 42 -7.17 26.18 -22.00
CA LEU A 42 -7.32 24.88 -22.65
C LEU A 42 -7.53 25.04 -24.17
N ASN A 43 -8.45 25.90 -24.59
CA ASN A 43 -8.71 26.14 -26.01
C ASN A 43 -7.47 26.69 -26.72
N GLN A 44 -6.70 27.55 -26.07
CA GLN A 44 -5.46 28.05 -26.60
C GLN A 44 -4.40 26.94 -26.71
N LEU A 45 -4.27 26.08 -25.69
CA LEU A 45 -3.39 24.92 -25.73
C LEU A 45 -3.73 23.99 -26.89
N LEU A 46 -5.03 23.66 -27.07
CA LEU A 46 -5.50 22.82 -28.16
C LEU A 46 -5.19 23.45 -29.53
N SER A 47 -5.42 24.76 -29.70
CA SER A 47 -5.14 25.48 -30.92
C SER A 47 -3.64 25.52 -31.24
N GLU A 48 -2.79 25.70 -30.21
CA GLU A 48 -1.32 25.69 -30.41
C GLU A 48 -0.84 24.28 -30.79
N MET A 49 -1.41 23.21 -30.18
CA MET A 49 -1.09 21.84 -30.53
C MET A 49 -1.47 21.49 -31.96
N ASP A 50 -2.67 21.87 -32.38
CA ASP A 50 -3.14 21.65 -33.77
C ASP A 50 -2.29 22.43 -34.81
N GLY A 51 -1.61 23.48 -34.39
CA GLY A 51 -0.69 24.27 -35.23
C GLY A 51 0.75 23.71 -35.31
N PHE A 52 1.01 22.55 -34.68
CA PHE A 52 2.30 21.86 -34.78
C PHE A 52 2.28 20.82 -35.90
N ASN A 53 3.02 21.10 -36.99
CA ASN A 53 3.33 20.05 -37.94
C ASN A 53 4.46 19.18 -37.37
N THR A 54 4.32 17.88 -37.51
CA THR A 54 5.30 16.84 -37.10
C THR A 54 6.72 17.08 -37.62
N ASP A 55 6.87 17.84 -38.66
CA ASP A 55 8.16 18.11 -39.34
C ASP A 55 9.08 19.06 -38.57
N LYS A 56 8.61 19.72 -37.53
CA LYS A 56 9.40 20.76 -36.82
C LYS A 56 10.22 20.23 -35.64
N GLY A 57 10.20 18.91 -35.35
CA GLY A 57 11.03 18.32 -34.31
C GLY A 57 10.70 18.78 -32.88
N VAL A 58 9.45 19.17 -32.61
CA VAL A 58 8.99 19.50 -31.26
C VAL A 58 8.09 18.37 -30.75
N ILE A 59 8.43 17.82 -29.58
CA ILE A 59 7.64 16.79 -28.91
C ILE A 59 6.95 17.42 -27.69
N ILE A 60 5.64 17.18 -27.55
CA ILE A 60 4.89 17.65 -26.41
C ILE A 60 4.62 16.46 -25.49
N MET A 61 5.00 16.58 -24.22
CA MET A 61 4.73 15.59 -23.16
C MET A 61 3.98 16.28 -22.05
N ALA A 62 3.04 15.54 -21.45
CA ALA A 62 2.34 16.00 -20.26
C ALA A 62 2.26 14.88 -19.23
N ALA A 63 2.16 15.25 -17.95
CA ALA A 63 1.94 14.32 -16.85
C ALA A 63 0.70 14.71 -16.05
N THR A 64 0.01 13.72 -15.53
CA THR A 64 -1.13 13.89 -14.61
C THR A 64 -1.30 12.67 -13.72
N ASN A 65 -1.74 12.91 -12.49
CA ASN A 65 -2.20 11.86 -11.56
C ASN A 65 -3.70 11.55 -11.72
N ARG A 66 -4.41 12.31 -12.58
CA ARG A 66 -5.87 12.21 -12.75
C ARG A 66 -6.26 12.16 -14.23
N PRO A 67 -5.93 11.06 -14.94
CA PRO A 67 -6.27 10.93 -16.36
C PRO A 67 -7.78 10.93 -16.61
N ASP A 68 -8.57 10.51 -15.62
CA ASP A 68 -10.03 10.42 -15.63
C ASP A 68 -10.75 11.77 -15.78
N VAL A 69 -10.10 12.86 -15.34
CA VAL A 69 -10.72 14.21 -15.39
C VAL A 69 -10.33 14.99 -16.64
N LEU A 70 -9.40 14.47 -17.46
CA LEU A 70 -8.95 15.18 -18.67
C LEU A 70 -10.04 15.29 -19.73
N ASP A 71 -10.05 16.44 -20.42
CA ASP A 71 -10.93 16.64 -21.57
C ASP A 71 -10.54 15.71 -22.72
N SER A 72 -11.52 14.99 -23.24
CA SER A 72 -11.32 14.03 -24.33
C SER A 72 -10.69 14.68 -25.59
N ALA A 73 -10.84 15.98 -25.77
CA ALA A 73 -10.20 16.71 -26.86
C ALA A 73 -8.67 16.70 -26.79
N LEU A 74 -8.08 16.63 -25.58
CA LEU A 74 -6.63 16.50 -25.41
C LEU A 74 -6.08 15.15 -25.87
N LEU A 75 -6.91 14.09 -25.78
CA LEU A 75 -6.52 12.70 -26.05
C LEU A 75 -6.76 12.28 -27.50
N ARG A 76 -7.18 13.21 -28.38
CA ARG A 76 -7.40 12.94 -29.81
C ARG A 76 -6.08 12.79 -30.58
N PRO A 77 -6.08 11.97 -31.66
CA PRO A 77 -4.91 11.87 -32.56
C PRO A 77 -4.41 13.25 -33.02
N GLY A 78 -3.10 13.42 -33.06
CA GLY A 78 -2.45 14.69 -33.36
C GLY A 78 -2.21 15.60 -32.15
N ARG A 79 -2.62 15.18 -30.94
CA ARG A 79 -2.39 15.85 -29.65
C ARG A 79 -1.65 14.90 -28.71
N PHE A 80 -2.25 14.50 -27.59
CA PHE A 80 -1.67 13.46 -26.73
C PHE A 80 -2.20 12.08 -27.16
N ASP A 81 -1.69 11.58 -28.25
CA ASP A 81 -2.11 10.34 -28.90
C ASP A 81 -1.51 9.09 -28.24
N ARG A 82 -0.46 9.26 -27.45
CA ARG A 82 0.18 8.18 -26.68
C ARG A 82 0.02 8.39 -25.19
N GLN A 83 -0.59 7.43 -24.53
CA GLN A 83 -0.74 7.40 -23.09
C GLN A 83 0.20 6.31 -22.55
N ILE A 84 1.05 6.70 -21.61
CA ILE A 84 1.98 5.79 -20.94
C ILE A 84 1.61 5.79 -19.45
N LEU A 85 1.13 4.64 -18.99
CA LEU A 85 0.88 4.44 -17.58
C LEU A 85 2.22 4.19 -16.86
N ILE A 86 2.46 4.93 -15.79
CA ILE A 86 3.61 4.72 -14.90
C ILE A 86 3.07 4.15 -13.61
N ASP A 87 3.21 2.84 -13.45
CA ASP A 87 2.80 2.12 -12.26
C ASP A 87 3.77 2.34 -11.09
N LYS A 88 3.31 1.98 -9.89
CA LYS A 88 4.21 1.86 -8.74
C LYS A 88 5.27 0.79 -9.02
N PRO A 89 6.50 0.98 -8.52
CA PRO A 89 7.58 0.03 -8.78
C PRO A 89 7.30 -1.34 -8.13
N ASP A 90 7.59 -2.41 -8.85
CA ASP A 90 7.66 -3.77 -8.33
C ASP A 90 8.86 -3.94 -7.39
N LEU A 91 9.05 -5.11 -6.81
CA LEU A 91 10.16 -5.40 -5.89
C LEU A 91 11.53 -5.02 -6.49
N ARG A 92 11.78 -5.35 -7.76
CA ARG A 92 13.04 -5.03 -8.44
C ARG A 92 13.17 -3.52 -8.66
N GLY A 93 12.11 -2.88 -9.11
CA GLY A 93 12.05 -1.42 -9.26
C GLY A 93 12.32 -0.69 -7.94
N ARG A 94 11.74 -1.17 -6.82
CA ARG A 94 12.00 -0.59 -5.49
C ARG A 94 13.47 -0.71 -5.08
N VAL A 95 14.13 -1.84 -5.35
CA VAL A 95 15.57 -2.00 -5.10
C VAL A 95 16.38 -0.95 -5.89
N GLU A 96 16.07 -0.77 -7.19
CA GLU A 96 16.78 0.21 -8.00
C GLU A 96 16.53 1.65 -7.55
N VAL A 97 15.30 1.98 -7.16
CA VAL A 97 14.96 3.30 -6.57
C VAL A 97 15.72 3.53 -5.26
N LEU A 98 15.75 2.53 -4.36
CA LEU A 98 16.52 2.60 -3.12
C LEU A 98 18.01 2.82 -3.39
N LYS A 99 18.62 2.09 -4.35
CA LYS A 99 20.01 2.30 -4.76
C LYS A 99 20.29 3.74 -5.21
N VAL A 100 19.33 4.37 -5.93
CA VAL A 100 19.49 5.77 -6.38
C VAL A 100 19.49 6.72 -5.18
N HIS A 101 18.53 6.57 -4.27
CA HIS A 101 18.36 7.50 -3.15
C HIS A 101 19.37 7.30 -2.02
N THR A 102 19.97 6.10 -1.91
CA THR A 102 21.00 5.82 -0.93
C THR A 102 22.42 6.18 -1.40
N ARG A 103 22.65 6.50 -2.68
CA ARG A 103 24.00 6.82 -3.22
C ARG A 103 24.74 7.92 -2.46
N LYS A 104 24.02 8.88 -1.89
CA LYS A 104 24.58 10.03 -1.17
C LYS A 104 24.67 9.80 0.34
N LEU A 105 24.18 8.68 0.81
CA LEU A 105 24.17 8.32 2.21
C LEU A 105 25.39 7.44 2.54
N LYS A 106 25.97 7.64 3.70
CA LYS A 106 26.96 6.72 4.24
C LYS A 106 26.21 5.58 4.92
N LEU A 107 26.20 4.43 4.27
CA LEU A 107 25.54 3.23 4.75
C LEU A 107 26.49 2.35 5.56
N SER A 108 25.97 1.63 6.53
CA SER A 108 26.65 0.55 7.22
C SER A 108 26.64 -0.73 6.35
N ASP A 109 27.56 -1.67 6.66
CA ASP A 109 27.72 -2.92 5.91
C ASP A 109 26.56 -3.92 6.13
N ASP A 110 25.68 -3.67 7.11
CA ASP A 110 24.52 -4.52 7.45
C ASP A 110 23.27 -4.27 6.57
N ILE A 111 23.33 -3.29 5.65
CA ILE A 111 22.16 -2.90 4.88
C ILE A 111 21.89 -3.84 3.72
N ASP A 112 20.72 -4.49 3.77
CA ASP A 112 20.16 -5.24 2.66
C ASP A 112 19.03 -4.46 1.99
N LEU A 113 19.33 -3.87 0.81
CA LEU A 113 18.34 -3.14 0.03
C LEU A 113 17.22 -4.04 -0.55
N LYS A 114 17.45 -5.35 -0.71
CA LYS A 114 16.41 -6.28 -1.15
C LYS A 114 15.40 -6.52 -0.02
N LEU A 115 15.90 -6.69 1.20
CA LEU A 115 15.08 -6.81 2.39
C LEU A 115 14.24 -5.54 2.61
N LEU A 116 14.84 -4.35 2.50
CA LEU A 116 14.10 -3.09 2.59
C LEU A 116 13.02 -2.96 1.51
N ALA A 117 13.32 -3.36 0.28
CA ALA A 117 12.35 -3.36 -0.81
C ALA A 117 11.19 -4.35 -0.56
N SER A 118 11.45 -5.51 0.05
CA SER A 118 10.40 -6.47 0.41
C SER A 118 9.50 -5.96 1.55
N GLN A 119 10.05 -5.15 2.45
CA GLN A 119 9.30 -4.53 3.56
C GLN A 119 8.52 -3.27 3.16
N THR A 120 8.64 -2.82 1.90
CA THR A 120 7.97 -1.61 1.39
C THR A 120 7.08 -1.88 0.17
N PRO A 121 6.19 -2.90 0.21
CA PRO A 121 5.29 -3.18 -0.91
C PRO A 121 4.35 -2.01 -1.14
N GLY A 122 4.06 -1.72 -2.41
CA GLY A 122 3.18 -0.63 -2.80
C GLY A 122 3.71 0.79 -2.60
N PHE A 123 4.97 0.96 -2.13
CA PHE A 123 5.59 2.29 -2.04
C PHE A 123 5.89 2.85 -3.42
N ALA A 124 5.53 4.11 -3.62
CA ALA A 124 5.94 4.89 -4.79
C ALA A 124 7.38 5.39 -4.65
N GLY A 125 7.98 5.85 -5.74
CA GLY A 125 9.35 6.39 -5.73
C GLY A 125 9.55 7.53 -4.72
N ALA A 126 8.57 8.41 -4.56
CA ALA A 126 8.61 9.49 -3.59
C ALA A 126 8.60 9.00 -2.13
N GLU A 127 7.84 7.94 -1.84
CA GLU A 127 7.79 7.32 -0.50
C GLU A 127 9.12 6.65 -0.15
N LEU A 128 9.76 5.97 -1.13
CA LEU A 128 11.09 5.37 -0.96
C LEU A 128 12.18 6.44 -0.78
N ALA A 129 12.08 7.57 -1.50
CA ALA A 129 12.98 8.70 -1.33
C ALA A 129 12.85 9.30 0.08
N ASN A 130 11.60 9.48 0.54
CA ASN A 130 11.31 9.97 1.89
C ASN A 130 11.83 8.99 2.96
N LEU A 131 11.65 7.69 2.76
CA LEU A 131 12.20 6.65 3.64
C LEU A 131 13.71 6.79 3.82
N CYS A 132 14.46 6.92 2.74
CA CYS A 132 15.92 7.11 2.79
C CYS A 132 16.31 8.40 3.54
N ASN A 133 15.57 9.48 3.33
CA ASN A 133 15.80 10.75 4.02
C ASN A 133 15.49 10.65 5.52
N GLU A 134 14.38 10.02 5.90
CA GLU A 134 14.02 9.80 7.29
C GLU A 134 15.04 8.91 8.01
N ALA A 135 15.53 7.84 7.38
CA ALA A 135 16.58 6.98 7.95
C ALA A 135 17.86 7.76 8.22
N ALA A 136 18.28 8.61 7.28
CA ALA A 136 19.45 9.47 7.48
C ALA A 136 19.25 10.47 8.64
N LEU A 137 18.05 11.05 8.77
CA LEU A 137 17.72 11.94 9.88
C LEU A 137 17.71 11.20 11.23
N MET A 138 17.26 9.93 11.27
CA MET A 138 17.25 9.13 12.48
C MET A 138 18.67 8.76 12.92
N ALA A 139 19.53 8.31 11.99
CA ALA A 139 20.93 8.06 12.27
C ALA A 139 21.64 9.31 12.81
N ALA A 140 21.42 10.47 12.18
CA ALA A 140 21.99 11.75 12.64
C ALA A 140 21.52 12.14 14.06
N ARG A 141 20.23 11.96 14.38
CA ARG A 141 19.69 12.21 15.74
C ARG A 141 20.29 11.29 16.80
N ARG A 142 20.65 10.07 16.42
CA ARG A 142 21.30 9.08 17.28
C ARG A 142 22.83 9.28 17.38
N GLY A 143 23.37 10.25 16.62
CA GLY A 143 24.81 10.55 16.59
C GLY A 143 25.63 9.45 15.90
N LYS A 144 25.00 8.67 15.01
CA LYS A 144 25.68 7.62 14.24
C LYS A 144 26.45 8.21 13.06
N ASP A 145 27.58 7.61 12.71
CA ASP A 145 28.41 8.01 11.56
C ASP A 145 27.91 7.45 10.22
N ALA A 146 27.06 6.44 10.25
CA ALA A 146 26.46 5.78 9.11
C ALA A 146 25.02 5.40 9.41
N VAL A 147 24.21 5.24 8.36
CA VAL A 147 22.84 4.76 8.48
C VAL A 147 22.87 3.23 8.57
N GLU A 148 22.22 2.68 9.58
CA GLU A 148 22.11 1.26 9.86
C GLU A 148 20.74 0.70 9.46
N MET A 149 20.58 -0.62 9.39
CA MET A 149 19.33 -1.28 9.05
C MET A 149 18.19 -0.92 10.01
N GLU A 150 18.51 -0.79 11.31
CA GLU A 150 17.57 -0.36 12.35
C GLU A 150 16.96 1.03 12.05
N ASP A 151 17.77 1.98 11.54
CA ASP A 151 17.29 3.32 11.22
C ASP A 151 16.30 3.31 10.04
N PHE A 152 16.49 2.41 9.08
CA PHE A 152 15.53 2.18 8.00
C PHE A 152 14.25 1.52 8.49
N GLN A 153 14.33 0.53 9.36
CA GLN A 153 13.16 -0.15 9.94
C GLN A 153 12.28 0.83 10.72
N ASP A 154 12.89 1.64 11.60
CA ASP A 154 12.18 2.70 12.33
C ASP A 154 11.58 3.75 11.38
N SER A 155 12.25 4.03 10.27
CA SER A 155 11.75 4.98 9.27
C SER A 155 10.57 4.42 8.47
N ILE A 156 10.56 3.12 8.15
CA ILE A 156 9.40 2.45 7.56
C ILE A 156 8.18 2.62 8.48
N GLU A 157 8.35 2.33 9.77
CA GLU A 157 7.28 2.51 10.75
C GLU A 157 6.79 3.96 10.81
N ARG A 158 7.71 4.91 10.77
CA ARG A 158 7.38 6.34 10.80
C ARG A 158 6.62 6.79 9.55
N VAL A 159 6.96 6.28 8.39
CA VAL A 159 6.27 6.58 7.14
C VAL A 159 4.87 5.96 7.12
N ILE A 160 4.71 4.73 7.61
CA ILE A 160 3.44 3.99 7.61
C ILE A 160 2.52 4.46 8.75
N ALA A 161 3.03 4.49 9.99
CA ALA A 161 2.23 4.73 11.20
C ALA A 161 2.28 6.19 11.69
N GLY A 162 3.16 7.02 11.11
CA GLY A 162 3.35 8.41 11.52
C GLY A 162 4.27 8.60 12.72
N LEU A 163 4.38 9.86 13.17
CA LEU A 163 5.25 10.25 14.29
C LEU A 163 4.71 9.75 15.63
N GLU A 164 5.60 9.28 16.50
CA GLU A 164 5.28 8.96 17.89
C GLU A 164 4.89 10.23 18.67
N LYS A 165 3.83 10.12 19.47
CA LYS A 165 3.37 11.17 20.37
C LYS A 165 3.70 10.82 21.82
N LYS A 166 4.95 11.00 22.20
CA LYS A 166 5.44 10.70 23.58
C LYS A 166 4.72 11.49 24.67
N ASN A 167 4.06 12.60 24.35
CA ASN A 167 3.42 13.50 25.33
C ASN A 167 1.90 13.31 25.43
N LYS A 168 1.30 12.33 24.72
CA LYS A 168 -0.14 12.08 24.84
C LYS A 168 -0.40 11.23 26.10
N LEU A 169 -0.94 11.88 27.13
CA LEU A 169 -1.41 11.17 28.32
C LEU A 169 -2.66 10.37 27.96
N ILE A 170 -2.55 9.05 28.00
CA ILE A 170 -3.69 8.13 27.88
C ILE A 170 -4.01 7.64 29.27
N SER A 171 -5.30 7.58 29.60
CA SER A 171 -5.72 7.01 30.90
C SER A 171 -5.34 5.53 30.98
N PRO A 172 -5.02 5.00 32.19
CA PRO A 172 -4.70 3.57 32.34
C PRO A 172 -5.76 2.64 31.77
N ARG A 173 -7.03 3.03 31.89
CA ARG A 173 -8.17 2.28 31.36
C ARG A 173 -8.19 2.28 29.82
N GLU A 174 -7.94 3.41 29.17
CA GLU A 174 -7.88 3.48 27.71
C GLU A 174 -6.68 2.69 27.18
N ARG A 175 -5.53 2.75 27.89
CA ARG A 175 -4.34 1.98 27.55
C ARG A 175 -4.61 0.47 27.61
N GLU A 176 -5.35 0.02 28.61
CA GLU A 176 -5.77 -1.38 28.71
C GLU A 176 -6.69 -1.79 27.55
N ILE A 177 -7.68 -0.97 27.19
CA ILE A 177 -8.58 -1.22 26.07
C ILE A 177 -7.77 -1.34 24.76
N VAL A 178 -6.84 -0.40 24.52
CA VAL A 178 -5.98 -0.42 23.32
C VAL A 178 -5.10 -1.67 23.29
N ALA A 179 -4.54 -2.10 24.43
CA ALA A 179 -3.70 -3.30 24.49
C ALA A 179 -4.46 -4.55 24.08
N TYR A 180 -5.70 -4.73 24.56
CA TYR A 180 -6.55 -5.85 24.15
C TYR A 180 -7.00 -5.72 22.69
N HIS A 181 -7.32 -4.53 22.23
CA HIS A 181 -7.69 -4.25 20.85
C HIS A 181 -6.57 -4.65 19.86
N GLU A 182 -5.36 -4.15 20.07
CA GLU A 182 -4.22 -4.49 19.22
C GLU A 182 -3.82 -5.96 19.32
N SER A 183 -3.93 -6.55 20.52
CA SER A 183 -3.72 -7.99 20.70
C SER A 183 -4.73 -8.83 19.92
N GLY A 184 -5.98 -8.37 19.80
CA GLY A 184 -7.00 -9.02 19.00
C GLY A 184 -6.64 -9.06 17.52
N HIS A 185 -6.23 -7.92 16.94
CA HIS A 185 -5.73 -7.85 15.57
C HIS A 185 -4.53 -8.75 15.34
N ALA A 186 -3.59 -8.73 16.28
CA ALA A 186 -2.36 -9.49 16.17
C ALA A 186 -2.59 -11.01 16.21
N ILE A 187 -3.43 -11.51 17.12
CA ILE A 187 -3.70 -12.95 17.24
C ILE A 187 -4.42 -13.47 16.00
N VAL A 188 -5.46 -12.77 15.53
CA VAL A 188 -6.16 -13.16 14.32
C VAL A 188 -5.21 -13.09 13.11
N GLY A 189 -4.45 -12.01 13.01
CA GLY A 189 -3.44 -11.84 11.97
C GLY A 189 -2.31 -12.86 12.02
N TRP A 190 -1.94 -13.40 13.20
CA TRP A 190 -0.89 -14.41 13.34
C TRP A 190 -1.29 -15.78 12.83
N TYR A 191 -2.50 -16.22 13.17
CA TYR A 191 -2.92 -17.61 12.93
C TYR A 191 -3.72 -17.82 11.65
N LEU A 192 -4.44 -16.83 11.12
CA LEU A 192 -5.15 -17.01 9.86
C LEU A 192 -4.17 -17.06 8.69
N GLU A 193 -4.35 -18.01 7.80
CA GLU A 193 -3.43 -18.35 6.72
C GLU A 193 -3.24 -17.20 5.73
N HIS A 194 -4.31 -16.53 5.35
CA HIS A 194 -4.31 -15.55 4.25
C HIS A 194 -4.15 -14.09 4.71
N THR A 195 -3.89 -13.86 5.98
CA THR A 195 -3.58 -12.52 6.47
C THR A 195 -2.12 -12.16 6.24
N ASP A 196 -1.85 -10.86 6.12
CA ASP A 196 -0.47 -10.38 6.01
C ASP A 196 0.31 -10.63 7.32
N PRO A 197 1.61 -10.92 7.26
CA PRO A 197 2.44 -11.15 8.44
C PRO A 197 2.41 -10.01 9.45
N VAL A 198 2.27 -10.35 10.71
CA VAL A 198 2.34 -9.39 11.83
C VAL A 198 3.80 -9.18 12.21
N LEU A 199 4.31 -7.97 11.98
CA LEU A 199 5.70 -7.62 12.25
C LEU A 199 5.89 -7.02 13.64
N LYS A 200 4.93 -6.19 14.06
CA LYS A 200 5.04 -5.40 15.29
C LYS A 200 3.66 -5.02 15.81
N VAL A 201 3.53 -4.96 17.12
CA VAL A 201 2.34 -4.47 17.81
C VAL A 201 2.76 -3.41 18.82
N SER A 202 2.05 -2.26 18.85
CA SER A 202 2.41 -1.16 19.73
C SER A 202 1.18 -0.45 20.28
N ILE A 203 1.23 -0.06 21.55
CA ILE A 203 0.26 0.80 22.20
C ILE A 203 0.79 2.23 22.42
N VAL A 204 1.91 2.56 21.77
CA VAL A 204 2.43 3.93 21.77
C VAL A 204 1.66 4.75 20.74
N PRO A 205 1.03 5.88 21.15
CA PRO A 205 0.24 6.68 20.21
C PRO A 205 1.06 7.25 19.07
N ARG A 206 0.51 7.17 17.85
CA ARG A 206 1.14 7.74 16.66
C ARG A 206 0.16 8.56 15.82
N GLY A 207 0.67 9.40 14.94
CA GLY A 207 -0.11 10.17 13.97
C GLY A 207 -1.22 11.01 14.58
N LEU A 208 -2.30 11.27 13.84
CA LEU A 208 -3.37 12.18 14.28
C LEU A 208 -4.38 11.52 15.24
N ALA A 209 -4.65 10.23 15.11
CA ALA A 209 -5.74 9.58 15.86
C ALA A 209 -5.40 8.21 16.45
N ALA A 210 -4.35 7.52 15.98
CA ALA A 210 -4.04 6.17 16.44
C ALA A 210 -3.53 6.16 17.89
N LEU A 211 -4.15 5.35 18.75
CA LEU A 211 -3.73 5.10 20.13
C LEU A 211 -2.80 3.90 20.26
N GLY A 212 -2.86 2.99 19.28
CA GLY A 212 -2.01 1.85 19.06
C GLY A 212 -1.97 1.49 17.58
N TYR A 213 -1.22 0.49 17.20
CA TYR A 213 -1.22 -0.09 15.85
C TYR A 213 -0.64 -1.49 15.84
N THR A 214 -1.19 -2.30 14.97
CA THR A 214 -0.65 -3.61 14.59
C THR A 214 -0.11 -3.51 13.18
N LEU A 215 1.22 -3.60 13.02
CA LEU A 215 1.88 -3.53 11.73
C LEU A 215 1.80 -4.89 11.04
N GLN A 216 0.98 -4.95 10.00
CA GLN A 216 0.89 -6.08 9.08
C GLN A 216 1.39 -5.62 7.71
N THR A 217 2.30 -6.37 7.12
CA THR A 217 2.89 -5.99 5.83
C THR A 217 2.91 -7.20 4.91
N PRO A 218 2.33 -7.10 3.70
CA PRO A 218 2.47 -8.15 2.71
C PRO A 218 3.94 -8.32 2.33
N LEU A 219 4.38 -9.55 2.12
CA LEU A 219 5.76 -9.85 1.74
C LEU A 219 5.98 -9.80 0.23
N GLU A 220 4.90 -9.84 -0.52
CA GLU A 220 4.91 -9.83 -1.99
C GLU A 220 3.88 -8.84 -2.53
N ASP A 221 4.14 -8.33 -3.72
CA ASP A 221 3.19 -7.52 -4.45
C ASP A 221 2.07 -8.42 -5.00
N ARG A 222 0.89 -8.37 -4.40
CA ARG A 222 -0.28 -9.17 -4.80
C ARG A 222 -1.22 -8.35 -5.65
N PHE A 223 -1.56 -8.87 -6.83
CA PHE A 223 -2.48 -8.24 -7.78
C PHE A 223 -3.88 -8.84 -7.76
N LEU A 224 -4.02 -10.05 -7.24
CA LEU A 224 -5.30 -10.77 -7.13
C LEU A 224 -5.51 -11.21 -5.70
N MET A 225 -6.77 -11.18 -5.25
CA MET A 225 -7.17 -11.69 -3.95
C MET A 225 -8.38 -12.60 -4.12
N THR A 226 -8.38 -13.72 -3.40
CA THR A 226 -9.51 -14.66 -3.38
C THR A 226 -10.55 -14.22 -2.34
N THR A 227 -11.70 -14.89 -2.36
CA THR A 227 -12.76 -14.65 -1.36
C THR A 227 -12.29 -15.00 0.05
N GLU A 228 -11.50 -16.07 0.18
CA GLU A 228 -10.93 -16.54 1.44
C GLU A 228 -9.94 -15.52 2.00
N GLU A 229 -9.06 -14.99 1.15
CA GLU A 229 -8.10 -13.94 1.54
C GLU A 229 -8.80 -12.66 2.03
N LEU A 230 -9.86 -12.23 1.33
CA LEU A 230 -10.64 -11.07 1.74
C LEU A 230 -11.38 -11.30 3.06
N ASN A 231 -11.96 -12.50 3.26
CA ASN A 231 -12.60 -12.86 4.52
C ASN A 231 -11.60 -12.91 5.68
N ASP A 232 -10.42 -13.49 5.50
CA ASP A 232 -9.37 -13.50 6.52
C ASP A 232 -8.90 -12.09 6.89
N LYS A 233 -8.79 -11.18 5.91
CA LYS A 233 -8.50 -9.76 6.16
C LYS A 233 -9.62 -9.07 6.95
N ILE A 234 -10.88 -9.37 6.64
CA ILE A 234 -12.03 -8.86 7.42
C ILE A 234 -11.96 -9.38 8.86
N CYS A 235 -11.66 -10.68 9.06
CA CYS A 235 -11.49 -11.25 10.39
C CYS A 235 -10.37 -10.57 11.18
N ALA A 236 -9.22 -10.31 10.53
CA ALA A 236 -8.10 -9.62 11.17
C ALA A 236 -8.48 -8.19 11.60
N LEU A 237 -9.23 -7.45 10.75
CA LEU A 237 -9.74 -6.12 11.09
C LEU A 237 -10.82 -6.15 12.19
N LEU A 238 -11.61 -7.21 12.28
CA LEU A 238 -12.59 -7.41 13.36
C LEU A 238 -11.94 -7.76 14.69
N GLY A 239 -10.71 -8.30 14.68
CA GLY A 239 -10.01 -8.81 15.86
C GLY A 239 -10.00 -7.85 17.04
N GLY A 240 -9.71 -6.58 16.85
CA GLY A 240 -9.69 -5.56 17.90
C GLY A 240 -11.07 -5.36 18.54
N ARG A 241 -12.09 -5.18 17.70
CA ARG A 241 -13.48 -4.98 18.16
C ARG A 241 -14.01 -6.17 18.95
N VAL A 242 -13.73 -7.37 18.47
CA VAL A 242 -14.17 -8.63 19.11
C VAL A 242 -13.43 -8.86 20.41
N ALA A 243 -12.13 -8.55 20.48
CA ALA A 243 -11.36 -8.64 21.71
C ALA A 243 -11.92 -7.72 22.81
N GLU A 244 -12.29 -6.47 22.48
CA GLU A 244 -12.94 -5.55 23.42
C GLU A 244 -14.24 -6.15 23.96
N GLU A 245 -15.09 -6.71 23.10
CA GLU A 245 -16.36 -7.31 23.52
C GLU A 245 -16.17 -8.52 24.45
N ILE A 246 -15.26 -9.44 24.09
CA ILE A 246 -15.00 -10.66 24.89
C ILE A 246 -14.49 -10.32 26.29
N ILE A 247 -13.61 -9.33 26.41
CA ILE A 247 -12.94 -9.02 27.68
C ILE A 247 -13.74 -8.04 28.52
N PHE A 248 -14.26 -6.98 27.92
CA PHE A 248 -14.93 -5.91 28.69
C PHE A 248 -16.46 -5.97 28.63
N GLY A 249 -17.04 -6.82 27.78
CA GLY A 249 -18.50 -6.88 27.56
C GLY A 249 -19.08 -5.59 26.98
N ARG A 250 -18.22 -4.72 26.45
CA ARG A 250 -18.58 -3.43 25.87
C ARG A 250 -17.58 -3.05 24.77
N ILE A 251 -18.01 -2.20 23.90
CA ILE A 251 -17.29 -1.78 22.71
C ILE A 251 -16.97 -0.29 22.77
N SER A 252 -15.84 0.12 22.19
CA SER A 252 -15.39 1.52 22.14
C SER A 252 -15.51 2.12 20.72
N THR A 253 -15.19 3.39 20.58
CA THR A 253 -15.09 4.08 19.29
C THR A 253 -13.78 3.83 18.57
N GLY A 254 -12.83 3.10 19.20
CA GLY A 254 -11.49 2.86 18.67
C GLY A 254 -11.48 2.14 17.32
N ALA A 255 -12.42 1.24 17.11
CA ALA A 255 -12.54 0.44 15.88
C ALA A 255 -13.18 1.19 14.68
N GLN A 256 -13.33 2.53 14.71
CA GLN A 256 -14.02 3.25 13.63
C GLN A 256 -13.36 3.03 12.27
N ASN A 257 -12.04 3.15 12.20
CA ASN A 257 -11.28 2.97 10.95
C ASN A 257 -11.37 1.54 10.43
N ASP A 258 -11.28 0.56 11.32
CA ASP A 258 -11.39 -0.85 10.95
C ASP A 258 -12.77 -1.17 10.39
N LEU A 259 -13.83 -0.68 11.03
CA LEU A 259 -15.20 -0.87 10.55
C LEU A 259 -15.44 -0.20 9.19
N GLU A 260 -14.86 0.97 8.94
CA GLU A 260 -14.92 1.63 7.63
C GLU A 260 -14.23 0.77 6.55
N ARG A 261 -13.02 0.27 6.84
CA ARG A 261 -12.27 -0.63 5.93
C ARG A 261 -13.03 -1.93 5.67
N ILE A 262 -13.59 -2.54 6.70
CA ILE A 262 -14.40 -3.78 6.62
C ILE A 262 -15.61 -3.54 5.72
N THR A 263 -16.33 -2.45 5.95
CA THR A 263 -17.54 -2.10 5.17
C THR A 263 -17.19 -1.89 3.70
N ASN A 264 -16.13 -1.14 3.40
CA ASN A 264 -15.66 -0.90 2.04
C ASN A 264 -15.22 -2.19 1.35
N MET A 265 -14.53 -3.08 2.07
CA MET A 265 -14.08 -4.37 1.55
C MET A 265 -15.26 -5.31 1.26
N ALA A 266 -16.19 -5.46 2.19
CA ALA A 266 -17.38 -6.28 2.00
C ALA A 266 -18.27 -5.73 0.87
N PHE A 267 -18.40 -4.40 0.78
CA PHE A 267 -19.11 -3.76 -0.33
C PHE A 267 -18.45 -4.04 -1.68
N ALA A 268 -17.12 -3.95 -1.76
CA ALA A 268 -16.37 -4.24 -2.99
C ALA A 268 -16.53 -5.72 -3.39
N MET A 269 -16.48 -6.67 -2.44
CA MET A 269 -16.74 -8.09 -2.70
C MET A 269 -18.11 -8.31 -3.37
N VAL A 270 -19.15 -7.65 -2.87
CA VAL A 270 -20.52 -7.81 -3.35
C VAL A 270 -20.77 -7.04 -4.63
N ALA A 271 -20.41 -5.75 -4.67
CA ALA A 271 -20.84 -4.82 -5.73
C ALA A 271 -19.82 -4.63 -6.86
N GLU A 272 -18.52 -4.88 -6.61
CA GLU A 272 -17.46 -4.65 -7.60
C GLU A 272 -16.91 -5.96 -8.17
N TYR A 273 -16.65 -6.96 -7.31
CA TYR A 273 -15.97 -8.19 -7.72
C TYR A 273 -16.91 -9.34 -8.06
N GLY A 274 -18.23 -9.20 -7.80
CA GLY A 274 -19.22 -10.24 -8.10
C GLY A 274 -19.01 -11.51 -7.28
N MET A 275 -18.57 -11.39 -6.01
CA MET A 275 -18.30 -12.50 -5.10
C MET A 275 -19.51 -12.88 -4.22
N SER A 276 -20.71 -12.38 -4.54
CA SER A 276 -21.96 -12.71 -3.83
C SER A 276 -22.77 -13.73 -4.63
N GLU A 277 -23.13 -14.84 -4.03
CA GLU A 277 -24.00 -15.84 -4.66
C GLU A 277 -25.40 -15.28 -4.97
N GLU A 278 -25.92 -14.40 -4.11
CA GLU A 278 -27.27 -13.85 -4.24
C GLU A 278 -27.39 -12.85 -5.41
N LEU A 279 -26.36 -12.05 -5.65
CA LEU A 279 -26.31 -11.06 -6.73
C LEU A 279 -25.68 -11.59 -8.02
N GLY A 280 -25.01 -12.74 -7.95
CA GLY A 280 -24.32 -13.36 -9.08
C GLY A 280 -23.11 -12.55 -9.57
N TYR A 281 -22.72 -12.80 -10.81
CA TYR A 281 -21.48 -12.26 -11.40
C TYR A 281 -21.70 -10.86 -12.02
N LEU A 282 -22.25 -9.94 -11.23
CA LEU A 282 -22.51 -8.57 -11.68
C LEU A 282 -21.51 -7.61 -11.05
N SER A 283 -20.97 -6.69 -11.86
CA SER A 283 -20.24 -5.53 -11.37
C SER A 283 -21.17 -4.31 -11.42
N LEU A 284 -21.51 -3.81 -10.26
CA LEU A 284 -22.47 -2.71 -10.06
C LEU A 284 -21.77 -1.37 -9.81
N LYS A 285 -20.42 -1.34 -9.88
CA LYS A 285 -19.61 -0.14 -9.73
C LYS A 285 -19.85 0.84 -10.87
N ASP A 286 -20.03 2.11 -10.54
CA ASP A 286 -20.04 3.18 -11.54
C ASP A 286 -18.62 3.61 -11.87
N THR A 287 -18.05 3.06 -12.97
CA THR A 287 -16.71 3.40 -13.43
C THR A 287 -16.63 4.75 -14.14
N GLN A 288 -17.76 5.36 -14.50
CA GLN A 288 -17.76 6.59 -15.29
C GLN A 288 -17.83 7.86 -14.45
N ASN A 289 -18.23 7.78 -13.17
CA ASN A 289 -18.30 8.93 -12.27
C ASN A 289 -18.02 8.52 -10.82
N PRO A 290 -16.74 8.37 -10.41
CA PRO A 290 -16.40 8.04 -9.03
C PRO A 290 -16.87 9.10 -8.00
N GLU A 291 -16.97 10.37 -8.42
CA GLU A 291 -17.41 11.49 -7.58
C GLU A 291 -18.94 11.53 -7.37
N ASN A 292 -19.74 10.85 -8.22
CA ASN A 292 -21.20 10.75 -8.09
C ASN A 292 -21.67 9.56 -7.25
N SER A 293 -20.79 8.85 -6.59
CA SER A 293 -21.09 7.74 -5.67
C SER A 293 -21.97 8.18 -4.46
N TYR A 294 -22.12 9.49 -4.25
CA TYR A 294 -22.98 10.08 -3.23
C TYR A 294 -24.34 10.52 -3.81
N GLY A 295 -25.11 9.58 -4.38
CA GLY A 295 -26.53 9.69 -4.09
C GLY A 295 -27.55 10.09 -5.12
N PHE A 296 -27.37 10.22 -6.45
CA PHE A 296 -28.53 10.43 -7.34
C PHE A 296 -28.56 9.63 -8.64
N ASN A 297 -27.49 8.88 -8.97
CA ASN A 297 -27.46 8.04 -10.18
C ASN A 297 -26.94 6.62 -9.84
N LYS A 298 -27.64 5.89 -8.97
CA LYS A 298 -27.40 4.45 -8.82
C LYS A 298 -27.76 3.76 -10.13
N LYS A 299 -26.88 2.93 -10.69
CA LYS A 299 -27.15 2.14 -11.90
C LYS A 299 -28.03 0.91 -11.65
N TYR A 300 -28.52 0.73 -10.44
CA TYR A 300 -29.33 -0.40 -10.01
C TYR A 300 -30.57 0.05 -9.23
N SER A 301 -31.57 -0.81 -9.21
CA SER A 301 -32.85 -0.56 -8.54
C SER A 301 -32.68 -0.51 -7.01
N GLU A 302 -33.67 0.04 -6.32
CA GLU A 302 -33.73 0.06 -4.86
C GLU A 302 -33.79 -1.36 -4.28
N GLU A 303 -34.44 -2.29 -4.96
CA GLU A 303 -34.48 -3.71 -4.61
C GLU A 303 -33.03 -4.31 -4.64
N THR A 304 -32.26 -4.00 -5.68
CA THR A 304 -30.86 -4.44 -5.76
C THR A 304 -30.00 -3.81 -4.65
N ALA A 305 -30.25 -2.53 -4.32
CA ALA A 305 -29.57 -1.87 -3.20
C ALA A 305 -29.83 -2.61 -1.87
N GLN A 306 -31.08 -2.99 -1.59
CA GLN A 306 -31.42 -3.76 -0.39
C GLN A 306 -30.74 -5.12 -0.36
N LYS A 307 -30.61 -5.81 -1.50
CA LYS A 307 -29.86 -7.08 -1.59
C LYS A 307 -28.37 -6.89 -1.33
N ILE A 308 -27.76 -5.82 -1.88
CA ILE A 308 -26.37 -5.46 -1.58
C ILE A 308 -26.18 -5.24 -0.08
N ASP A 309 -27.04 -4.43 0.55
CA ASP A 309 -26.98 -4.14 1.98
C ASP A 309 -27.14 -5.42 2.84
N ALA A 310 -28.01 -6.34 2.42
CA ALA A 310 -28.21 -7.61 3.09
C ALA A 310 -26.97 -8.51 2.97
N ALA A 311 -26.41 -8.65 1.77
CA ALA A 311 -25.22 -9.45 1.50
C ALA A 311 -23.98 -8.91 2.24
N VAL A 312 -23.77 -7.59 2.25
CA VAL A 312 -22.68 -6.94 3.00
C VAL A 312 -22.79 -7.23 4.50
N ARG A 313 -23.99 -7.06 5.08
CA ARG A 313 -24.23 -7.37 6.49
C ARG A 313 -23.96 -8.83 6.79
N GLU A 314 -24.35 -9.73 5.92
CA GLU A 314 -24.16 -11.17 6.11
C GLU A 314 -22.70 -11.55 6.10
N ILE A 315 -21.90 -11.03 5.14
CA ILE A 315 -20.45 -11.24 5.11
C ILE A 315 -19.80 -10.76 6.43
N ILE A 316 -20.15 -9.54 6.87
CA ILE A 316 -19.59 -9.00 8.12
C ILE A 316 -20.01 -9.83 9.32
N ARG A 317 -21.29 -10.26 9.40
CA ARG A 317 -21.81 -11.08 10.49
C ARG A 317 -21.09 -12.43 10.60
N GLN A 318 -20.93 -13.13 9.46
CA GLN A 318 -20.26 -14.43 9.41
C GLN A 318 -18.79 -14.33 9.86
N ASN A 319 -18.07 -13.33 9.35
CA ASN A 319 -16.69 -13.10 9.74
C ASN A 319 -16.56 -12.64 11.21
N TYR A 320 -17.54 -11.87 11.72
CA TYR A 320 -17.58 -11.49 13.13
C TYR A 320 -17.74 -12.71 14.06
N GLU A 321 -18.69 -13.59 13.77
CA GLU A 321 -18.90 -14.83 14.54
C GLU A 321 -17.66 -15.73 14.47
N ARG A 322 -17.12 -15.94 13.28
CA ARG A 322 -15.86 -16.69 13.07
C ARG A 322 -14.71 -16.13 13.91
N THR A 323 -14.53 -14.80 13.90
CA THR A 323 -13.50 -14.13 14.70
C THR A 323 -13.74 -14.28 16.19
N LYS A 324 -15.00 -14.21 16.61
CA LYS A 324 -15.38 -14.35 18.02
C LYS A 324 -15.09 -15.75 18.55
N ASP A 325 -15.50 -16.77 17.83
CA ASP A 325 -15.23 -18.17 18.20
C ASP A 325 -13.72 -18.42 18.27
N PHE A 326 -12.98 -17.91 17.27
CA PHE A 326 -11.54 -18.02 17.20
C PHE A 326 -10.82 -17.34 18.38
N LEU A 327 -11.19 -16.12 18.73
CA LEU A 327 -10.59 -15.41 19.87
C LEU A 327 -11.02 -15.98 21.23
N MET A 328 -12.21 -16.57 21.33
CA MET A 328 -12.64 -17.29 22.53
C MET A 328 -11.79 -18.54 22.77
N GLU A 329 -11.45 -19.29 21.71
CA GLU A 329 -10.53 -20.43 21.79
C GLU A 329 -9.12 -20.01 22.21
N HIS A 330 -8.68 -18.81 21.81
CA HIS A 330 -7.34 -18.28 22.10
C HIS A 330 -7.33 -17.24 23.24
N LYS A 331 -8.35 -17.23 24.11
CA LYS A 331 -8.51 -16.21 25.13
C LYS A 331 -7.33 -16.10 26.09
N ASP A 332 -6.72 -17.21 26.49
CA ASP A 332 -5.56 -17.21 27.38
C ASP A 332 -4.36 -16.50 26.74
N LYS A 333 -4.15 -16.70 25.41
CA LYS A 333 -3.11 -16.02 24.67
C LYS A 333 -3.41 -14.52 24.53
N LEU A 334 -4.68 -14.17 24.31
CA LEU A 334 -5.13 -12.77 24.25
C LEU A 334 -4.81 -12.02 25.56
N GLU A 335 -5.16 -12.61 26.71
CA GLU A 335 -4.88 -12.02 28.02
C GLU A 335 -3.37 -11.92 28.30
N LYS A 336 -2.60 -12.98 27.98
CA LYS A 336 -1.14 -12.99 28.15
C LYS A 336 -0.49 -11.93 27.28
N MET A 337 -0.86 -11.84 26.02
CA MET A 337 -0.31 -10.87 25.06
C MET A 337 -0.62 -9.43 25.47
N ALA A 338 -1.88 -9.13 25.81
CA ALA A 338 -2.29 -7.79 26.25
C ALA A 338 -1.53 -7.34 27.51
N LYS A 339 -1.33 -8.23 28.49
CA LYS A 339 -0.54 -7.94 29.69
C LYS A 339 0.93 -7.62 29.34
N THR A 340 1.54 -8.46 28.49
CA THR A 340 2.93 -8.23 28.06
C THR A 340 3.06 -6.91 27.27
N LEU A 341 2.05 -6.59 26.45
CA LEU A 341 2.00 -5.34 25.68
C LEU A 341 1.84 -4.12 26.61
N LEU A 342 1.10 -4.23 27.70
CA LEU A 342 1.00 -3.18 28.73
C LEU A 342 2.33 -2.92 29.43
N ASP A 343 3.13 -3.96 29.65
CA ASP A 343 4.45 -3.85 30.30
C ASP A 343 5.54 -3.34 29.35
N LYS A 344 5.62 -3.91 28.13
CA LYS A 344 6.67 -3.59 27.15
C LYS A 344 6.32 -2.42 26.23
N GLU A 345 5.05 -2.05 26.10
CA GLU A 345 4.48 -1.04 25.17
C GLU A 345 4.61 -1.41 23.68
N VAL A 346 5.61 -2.20 23.32
CA VAL A 346 5.90 -2.64 21.96
C VAL A 346 6.31 -4.09 21.98
N LEU A 347 5.75 -4.89 21.07
CA LEU A 347 6.13 -6.28 20.83
C LEU A 347 6.62 -6.42 19.39
N ASP A 348 7.80 -6.97 19.21
CA ASP A 348 8.35 -7.31 17.91
C ASP A 348 7.96 -8.74 17.47
N HIS A 349 8.41 -9.15 16.28
CA HIS A 349 8.13 -10.48 15.75
C HIS A 349 8.63 -11.62 16.66
N ASN A 350 9.79 -11.45 17.31
CA ASN A 350 10.36 -12.47 18.20
C ASN A 350 9.55 -12.60 19.47
N ASP A 351 9.11 -11.48 20.06
CA ASP A 351 8.18 -11.47 21.21
C ASP A 351 6.87 -12.17 20.85
N LEU A 352 6.34 -11.90 19.65
CA LEU A 352 5.10 -12.52 19.17
C LEU A 352 5.26 -14.02 18.98
N LYS A 353 6.38 -14.48 18.43
CA LYS A 353 6.67 -15.91 18.28
C LYS A 353 6.80 -16.62 19.62
N GLU A 354 7.43 -16.00 20.61
CA GLU A 354 7.54 -16.55 21.98
C GLU A 354 6.15 -16.63 22.66
N LEU A 355 5.29 -15.64 22.46
CA LEU A 355 3.97 -15.56 23.10
C LEU A 355 2.93 -16.47 22.43
N LEU A 356 2.92 -16.50 21.11
CA LEU A 356 1.88 -17.14 20.31
C LEU A 356 2.29 -18.54 19.82
N GLY A 357 3.60 -18.79 19.68
CA GLY A 357 4.13 -20.02 19.11
C GLY A 357 4.21 -19.99 17.60
N ASP A 358 4.24 -21.18 16.96
CA ASP A 358 4.38 -21.26 15.51
C ASP A 358 3.12 -20.74 14.78
N HIS A 359 3.37 -20.14 13.64
CA HIS A 359 2.37 -19.68 12.68
C HIS A 359 2.17 -20.72 11.56
N PRO A 360 1.15 -20.60 10.71
CA PRO A 360 0.97 -21.47 9.55
C PRO A 360 2.20 -21.50 8.64
N GLU A 361 2.53 -22.68 8.09
CA GLU A 361 3.67 -22.86 7.20
C GLU A 361 3.56 -21.94 5.97
N GLY A 362 4.70 -21.37 5.55
CA GLY A 362 4.78 -20.51 4.38
C GLY A 362 4.36 -19.05 4.60
N LYS A 363 3.76 -18.70 5.73
CA LYS A 363 3.32 -17.32 6.01
C LYS A 363 4.48 -16.36 6.24
N TYR A 364 5.60 -16.84 6.79
CA TYR A 364 6.80 -16.08 7.05
C TYR A 364 7.99 -16.80 6.38
N PRO A 365 8.45 -16.36 5.21
CA PRO A 365 9.62 -16.93 4.56
C PRO A 365 10.86 -16.89 5.47
N GLU A 366 11.64 -17.95 5.46
CA GLU A 366 12.89 -18.03 6.21
C GLU A 366 13.83 -16.87 5.83
N GLY A 367 14.40 -16.20 6.82
CA GLY A 367 15.41 -15.15 6.62
C GLY A 367 14.88 -13.71 6.65
N ILE A 368 13.57 -13.45 6.63
CA ILE A 368 13.06 -12.07 6.70
C ILE A 368 13.28 -11.43 8.08
N PHE A 369 13.37 -12.24 9.14
CA PHE A 369 13.53 -11.79 10.53
C PHE A 369 14.79 -12.29 11.20
N SER A 370 15.66 -13.03 10.48
CA SER A 370 16.92 -13.51 11.04
C SER A 370 17.95 -12.41 11.13
N HIS A 371 17.82 -11.53 12.12
CA HIS A 371 18.99 -10.98 12.78
C HIS A 371 19.52 -12.01 13.79
N GLU A 372 19.91 -13.18 13.31
CA GLU A 372 20.91 -13.93 14.06
C GLU A 372 22.17 -13.06 14.08
N LYS A 373 22.43 -12.46 15.24
CA LYS A 373 23.79 -12.07 15.60
C LYS A 373 24.64 -13.31 15.36
N SER A 374 25.37 -13.33 14.25
CA SER A 374 26.46 -14.25 14.06
C SER A 374 27.44 -13.93 15.16
N ILE A 375 27.31 -14.61 16.30
CA ILE A 375 28.40 -14.80 17.23
C ILE A 375 29.43 -15.58 16.41
N THR A 376 30.34 -14.83 15.81
CA THR A 376 31.51 -15.40 15.16
C THR A 376 32.26 -16.16 16.22
N ASP A 377 32.02 -17.45 16.25
CA ASP A 377 32.91 -18.39 16.86
C ASP A 377 34.26 -18.26 16.14
N LYS A 378 35.25 -17.74 16.86
CA LYS A 378 36.64 -17.65 16.43
C LYS A 378 37.19 -19.07 16.31
N ASN A 379 36.85 -19.78 15.26
CA ASN A 379 37.66 -20.90 14.78
C ASN A 379 37.36 -21.13 13.31
N GLY A 380 38.29 -20.64 12.50
CA GLY A 380 38.22 -20.71 11.06
C GLY A 380 38.10 -22.12 10.51
N LYS A 381 37.11 -22.29 9.65
CA LYS A 381 37.17 -23.14 8.46
C LYS A 381 36.18 -22.60 7.44
N GLN A 382 36.74 -21.97 6.43
CA GLN A 382 36.04 -21.72 5.16
C GLN A 382 35.60 -23.06 4.57
N SER A 383 34.33 -23.20 4.25
CA SER A 383 33.86 -24.16 3.26
C SER A 383 33.29 -23.38 2.09
N ALA A 384 34.12 -23.24 1.06
CA ALA A 384 33.73 -22.95 -0.30
C ALA A 384 32.91 -24.13 -0.83
N ASP A 385 31.66 -23.87 -1.15
CA ASP A 385 30.88 -24.64 -2.17
C ASP A 385 29.46 -24.05 -2.25
N LEU A 386 29.29 -23.05 -3.10
CA LEU A 386 27.99 -22.67 -3.65
C LEU A 386 28.18 -21.67 -4.83
N ASP A 387 29.08 -22.07 -5.75
CA ASP A 387 29.21 -21.41 -7.05
C ASP A 387 29.32 -22.46 -8.16
N LYS A 388 28.23 -23.15 -8.44
CA LYS A 388 28.09 -23.97 -9.66
C LYS A 388 26.64 -24.40 -9.85
N GLN A 389 25.79 -23.48 -10.26
CA GLN A 389 24.55 -23.81 -11.00
C GLN A 389 23.94 -22.50 -11.56
N ASP A 390 24.58 -21.94 -12.57
CA ASP A 390 23.93 -21.05 -13.55
C ASP A 390 24.89 -20.81 -14.73
N GLN A 391 25.13 -21.88 -15.50
CA GLN A 391 25.70 -21.80 -16.82
C GLN A 391 25.21 -22.99 -17.64
N THR A 392 24.05 -22.85 -18.23
CA THR A 392 23.69 -23.51 -19.51
C THR A 392 22.37 -22.92 -19.97
N VAL A 393 22.38 -21.97 -20.84
CA VAL A 393 21.54 -21.77 -22.01
C VAL A 393 22.02 -20.49 -22.70
N ASP A 394 22.99 -20.66 -23.58
CA ASP A 394 23.19 -19.76 -24.70
C ASP A 394 23.82 -20.58 -25.82
N SER A 395 23.03 -20.91 -26.83
CA SER A 395 23.53 -21.32 -28.13
C SER A 395 22.72 -20.56 -29.18
N PRO A 396 23.36 -19.86 -30.09
CA PRO A 396 22.70 -19.06 -31.11
C PRO A 396 22.11 -19.94 -32.20
N VAL A 397 20.88 -19.60 -32.58
CA VAL A 397 20.23 -20.18 -33.77
C VAL A 397 20.82 -19.50 -35.00
N ASP A 398 21.56 -20.28 -35.74
CA ASP A 398 22.11 -19.99 -37.08
C ASP A 398 20.95 -19.87 -38.10
N LEU A 399 20.80 -18.67 -38.66
CA LEU A 399 19.94 -18.42 -39.82
C LEU A 399 20.82 -18.46 -41.07
N THR A 400 20.90 -19.63 -41.71
CA THR A 400 21.37 -19.69 -43.09
C THR A 400 20.34 -20.40 -43.93
N ASP A 401 19.87 -19.63 -44.92
CA ASP A 401 19.45 -19.99 -46.27
C ASP A 401 18.93 -21.41 -46.58
N ASN A 402 17.72 -21.45 -47.13
CA ASN A 402 17.46 -22.26 -48.31
C ASN A 402 16.36 -21.62 -49.18
N THR A 403 16.83 -20.95 -50.24
CA THR A 403 16.14 -20.84 -51.53
C THR A 403 16.06 -22.23 -52.14
N ASP A 404 14.89 -22.60 -52.61
CA ASP A 404 14.54 -23.31 -53.87
C ASP A 404 13.32 -24.25 -53.68
N ASN A 405 12.25 -23.89 -54.29
CA ASN A 405 11.19 -24.46 -55.14
C ASN A 405 9.82 -23.88 -54.84
#